data_6a73884ac81115c8410af0bf3bb07ae8
#
_entry.id   6a73884ac81115c8410af0bf3bb07ae8
#
_cell.length_a   1.000
_cell.length_b   1.000
_cell.length_c   1.000
_cell.angle_alpha   90.00
_cell.angle_beta   90.00
_cell.angle_gamma   90.00
#
_symmetry.space_group_name_H-M   'P 1'
#
loop_
_entity.id
_entity.type
_entity.pdbx_description
1 polymer ?
#
loop_
_entity_poly.entity_id
_entity_poly.type
_entity_poly.pdbx_seq_one_letter_code
_entity_poly.pdbx_strand_id
1 'polypeptide(L)'
;MTSIGRTILIKGEVRSDEHLIVEGRIEGRVMVPEHGLAIGKHGNVSSEIMARTITVLGTVRGKITATDRVELLSTGRAEGRIVTKSLIIDEGAFFTGMVDPKLKETVLAVSRHRLKQETDDA
;
A
#
# COMPACT_ATOMS: atom_id res chain seq x y z
N MET A 1 4.42 7.38 -17.20
CA MET A 1 3.64 6.55 -16.28
C MET A 1 3.50 5.15 -16.82
N THR A 2 3.76 4.18 -16.00
CA THR A 2 3.76 2.77 -16.40
C THR A 2 2.58 2.06 -15.76
N SER A 3 1.95 1.16 -16.49
CA SER A 3 0.86 0.41 -15.89
C SER A 3 0.97 -1.07 -16.21
N ILE A 4 0.52 -1.90 -15.28
CA ILE A 4 0.51 -3.33 -15.42
C ILE A 4 -0.95 -3.74 -15.53
N GLY A 5 -1.30 -4.32 -16.64
CA GLY A 5 -2.69 -4.63 -16.93
C GLY A 5 -3.27 -5.78 -16.13
N ARG A 6 -4.57 -5.90 -16.17
CA ARG A 6 -5.29 -6.87 -15.35
C ARG A 6 -4.93 -8.31 -15.59
N THR A 7 -4.51 -8.66 -16.76
CA THR A 7 -4.22 -10.04 -17.06
C THR A 7 -2.76 -10.41 -16.90
N ILE A 8 -1.96 -9.48 -16.38
CA ILE A 8 -0.54 -9.72 -16.24
C ILE A 8 -0.20 -10.24 -14.85
N LEU A 9 0.62 -11.28 -14.81
CA LEU A 9 1.12 -11.81 -13.57
C LEU A 9 2.63 -11.68 -13.61
N ILE A 10 3.20 -11.04 -12.60
CA ILE A 10 4.63 -10.87 -12.51
C ILE A 10 5.13 -11.55 -11.26
N LYS A 11 6.17 -12.37 -11.41
CA LYS A 11 6.79 -12.99 -10.28
C LYS A 11 8.23 -12.53 -10.28
N GLY A 12 8.70 -12.02 -9.17
CA GLY A 12 10.07 -11.55 -9.07
C GLY A 12 10.09 -10.09 -8.65
N GLU A 13 11.06 -9.34 -9.13
CA GLU A 13 11.23 -7.98 -8.70
C GLU A 13 10.82 -6.99 -9.78
N VAL A 14 10.06 -5.99 -9.41
CA VAL A 14 9.63 -4.94 -10.32
C VAL A 14 10.24 -3.64 -9.83
N ARG A 15 10.90 -2.92 -10.70
CA ARG A 15 11.46 -1.64 -10.36
C ARG A 15 10.99 -0.64 -11.35
N SER A 16 10.72 0.58 -10.93
CA SER A 16 10.27 1.62 -11.83
C SER A 16 10.85 2.97 -11.44
N ASP A 17 11.17 3.77 -12.44
CA ASP A 17 11.66 5.11 -12.21
C ASP A 17 10.55 6.09 -12.48
N GLU A 18 9.35 5.68 -12.57
CA GLU A 18 8.22 6.56 -12.76
C GLU A 18 7.03 6.03 -12.03
N HIS A 19 5.95 6.77 -12.00
CA HIS A 19 4.76 6.32 -11.32
C HIS A 19 4.27 5.02 -11.92
N LEU A 20 3.85 4.11 -11.10
CA LEU A 20 3.45 2.79 -11.54
C LEU A 20 2.03 2.51 -11.07
N ILE A 21 1.20 2.01 -11.97
CA ILE A 21 -0.15 1.62 -11.66
C ILE A 21 -0.27 0.12 -11.87
N VAL A 22 -0.74 -0.60 -10.88
CA VAL A 22 -0.83 -2.05 -10.94
C VAL A 22 -2.28 -2.47 -10.94
N GLU A 23 -2.74 -3.07 -12.05
CA GLU A 23 -4.06 -3.62 -12.11
C GLU A 23 -3.99 -5.14 -12.18
N GLY A 24 -2.81 -5.70 -12.25
CA GLY A 24 -2.64 -7.14 -12.35
C GLY A 24 -2.15 -7.73 -11.05
N ARG A 25 -1.37 -8.78 -11.14
CA ARG A 25 -0.91 -9.48 -9.97
C ARG A 25 0.59 -9.47 -9.90
N ILE A 26 1.14 -9.19 -8.75
CA ILE A 26 2.57 -9.19 -8.56
C ILE A 26 2.91 -10.02 -7.33
N GLU A 27 3.88 -10.92 -7.48
CA GLU A 27 4.40 -11.70 -6.38
C GLU A 27 5.90 -11.48 -6.32
N GLY A 28 6.42 -11.07 -5.21
CA GLY A 28 7.87 -10.83 -5.09
C GLY A 28 8.15 -9.49 -4.46
N ARG A 29 8.71 -8.56 -5.22
CA ARG A 29 9.10 -7.28 -4.66
C ARG A 29 8.83 -6.15 -5.64
N VAL A 30 8.33 -5.04 -5.15
CA VAL A 30 8.06 -3.88 -5.98
C VAL A 30 8.82 -2.71 -5.40
N MET A 31 9.62 -2.05 -6.21
CA MET A 31 10.41 -0.92 -5.77
C MET A 31 10.23 0.27 -6.67
N VAL A 32 9.65 1.34 -6.13
CA VAL A 32 9.43 2.58 -6.85
C VAL A 32 9.86 3.69 -5.91
N PRO A 33 11.14 3.75 -5.57
CA PRO A 33 11.58 4.57 -4.46
C PRO A 33 11.34 6.06 -4.51
N GLU A 34 11.21 6.63 -5.67
CA GLU A 34 11.02 8.05 -5.74
C GLU A 34 9.71 8.49 -6.34
N HIS A 35 8.82 7.57 -6.57
CA HIS A 35 7.58 7.90 -7.23
C HIS A 35 6.41 7.19 -6.56
N GLY A 36 5.24 7.42 -7.04
CA GLY A 36 4.05 6.84 -6.45
C GLY A 36 3.70 5.50 -7.05
N LEU A 37 3.11 4.66 -6.24
CA LEU A 37 2.62 3.36 -6.68
C LEU A 37 1.14 3.33 -6.40
N ALA A 38 0.34 3.02 -7.38
CA ALA A 38 -1.09 2.89 -7.22
C ALA A 38 -1.50 1.45 -7.53
N ILE A 39 -2.25 0.84 -6.62
CA ILE A 39 -2.75 -0.50 -6.84
C ILE A 39 -4.21 -0.31 -7.21
N GLY A 40 -4.55 -0.58 -8.46
CA GLY A 40 -5.91 -0.36 -8.93
C GLY A 40 -6.88 -1.36 -8.33
N LYS A 41 -8.15 -1.17 -8.57
CA LYS A 41 -9.17 -2.00 -8.02
C LYS A 41 -8.98 -3.46 -8.28
N HIS A 42 -8.42 -3.82 -9.41
CA HIS A 42 -8.20 -5.20 -9.75
C HIS A 42 -6.79 -5.68 -9.41
N GLY A 43 -5.98 -4.80 -8.85
CA GLY A 43 -4.60 -5.15 -8.54
C GLY A 43 -4.51 -6.04 -7.33
N ASN A 44 -3.53 -6.90 -7.31
CA ASN A 44 -3.32 -7.80 -6.20
C ASN A 44 -1.82 -7.99 -6.05
N VAL A 45 -1.26 -7.44 -5.00
CA VAL A 45 0.17 -7.49 -4.79
C VAL A 45 0.47 -8.25 -3.52
N SER A 46 1.21 -9.34 -3.64
CA SER A 46 1.61 -10.14 -2.49
C SER A 46 3.11 -10.06 -2.42
N SER A 47 3.64 -9.05 -1.80
CA SER A 47 5.07 -8.89 -1.81
C SER A 47 5.51 -7.76 -0.90
N GLU A 48 6.79 -7.45 -0.97
CA GLU A 48 7.35 -6.35 -0.26
C GLU A 48 7.31 -5.16 -1.20
N ILE A 49 6.77 -4.05 -0.77
CA ILE A 49 6.61 -2.87 -1.59
C ILE A 49 7.33 -1.71 -0.99
N MET A 50 8.06 -0.96 -1.81
CA MET A 50 8.68 0.25 -1.38
C MET A 50 8.41 1.33 -2.39
N ALA A 51 7.86 2.45 -1.95
CA ALA A 51 7.56 3.56 -2.84
C ALA A 51 7.57 4.84 -2.03
N ARG A 52 7.39 5.96 -2.68
CA ARG A 52 7.31 7.21 -1.99
C ARG A 52 5.89 7.38 -1.46
N THR A 53 4.91 7.19 -2.33
CA THR A 53 3.53 7.21 -1.89
C THR A 53 2.86 5.97 -2.44
N ILE A 54 1.94 5.41 -1.69
CA ILE A 54 1.24 4.21 -2.10
C ILE A 54 -0.24 4.45 -1.95
N THR A 55 -0.98 4.23 -3.04
CA THR A 55 -2.42 4.38 -3.03
C THR A 55 -3.02 3.01 -3.33
N VAL A 56 -3.89 2.53 -2.47
CA VAL A 56 -4.42 1.19 -2.59
C VAL A 56 -5.92 1.22 -2.83
N LEU A 57 -6.33 0.74 -4.00
CA LEU A 57 -7.72 0.57 -4.32
C LEU A 57 -8.03 -0.93 -4.43
N GLY A 58 -7.03 -1.74 -4.50
CA GLY A 58 -7.17 -3.19 -4.61
C GLY A 58 -6.67 -3.88 -3.37
N THR A 59 -5.91 -4.94 -3.53
CA THR A 59 -5.45 -5.75 -2.41
C THR A 59 -3.93 -5.79 -2.35
N VAL A 60 -3.39 -5.59 -1.15
CA VAL A 60 -1.96 -5.67 -0.93
C VAL A 60 -1.70 -6.50 0.30
N ARG A 61 -0.77 -7.43 0.22
CA ARG A 61 -0.39 -8.24 1.36
C ARG A 61 1.10 -8.24 1.49
N GLY A 62 1.62 -8.16 2.70
CA GLY A 62 3.04 -8.22 2.95
C GLY A 62 3.54 -6.95 3.61
N LYS A 63 4.77 -6.58 3.31
CA LYS A 63 5.36 -5.42 3.93
C LYS A 63 5.26 -4.23 3.01
N ILE A 64 4.69 -3.15 3.50
CA ILE A 64 4.48 -1.95 2.71
C ILE A 64 5.28 -0.83 3.32
N THR A 65 6.19 -0.25 2.56
CA THR A 65 7.01 0.86 3.04
C THR A 65 6.82 2.05 2.12
N ALA A 66 6.37 3.15 2.68
CA ALA A 66 6.23 4.37 1.91
C ALA A 66 6.93 5.48 2.65
N THR A 67 7.84 6.17 1.99
CA THR A 67 8.61 7.20 2.67
C THR A 67 7.77 8.42 2.96
N ASP A 68 6.67 8.58 2.27
CA ASP A 68 5.83 9.74 2.42
C ASP A 68 4.45 9.41 2.96
N ARG A 69 3.69 8.61 2.26
CA ARG A 69 2.32 8.39 2.64
C ARG A 69 1.73 7.11 2.07
N VAL A 70 0.82 6.51 2.81
CA VAL A 70 0.04 5.39 2.32
C VAL A 70 -1.44 5.79 2.43
N GLU A 71 -2.18 5.63 1.34
CA GLU A 71 -3.61 5.89 1.34
C GLU A 71 -4.37 4.63 1.00
N LEU A 72 -5.27 4.23 1.87
CA LEU A 72 -6.15 3.11 1.59
C LEU A 72 -7.50 3.70 1.24
N LEU A 73 -7.89 3.58 -0.01
CA LEU A 73 -9.14 4.14 -0.45
C LEU A 73 -10.27 3.15 -0.17
N SER A 74 -11.49 3.57 -0.39
CA SER A 74 -12.64 2.80 0.07
C SER A 74 -12.71 1.36 -0.41
N THR A 75 -12.10 1.05 -1.53
CA THR A 75 -12.10 -0.33 -2.01
C THR A 75 -10.79 -1.02 -1.68
N GLY A 76 -9.89 -0.36 -0.96
CA GLY A 76 -8.59 -0.91 -0.69
C GLY A 76 -8.57 -1.88 0.46
N ARG A 77 -7.70 -2.86 0.36
CA ARG A 77 -7.48 -3.82 1.44
C ARG A 77 -6.01 -4.01 1.61
N ALA A 78 -5.53 -3.96 2.81
CA ALA A 78 -4.13 -4.16 3.07
C ALA A 78 -3.96 -5.09 4.25
N GLU A 79 -3.04 -6.04 4.13
CA GLU A 79 -2.73 -6.96 5.22
C GLU A 79 -1.24 -7.01 5.39
N GLY A 80 -0.77 -6.96 6.61
CA GLY A 80 0.64 -7.11 6.89
C GLY A 80 1.18 -5.93 7.67
N ARG A 81 2.36 -5.48 7.31
CA ARG A 81 3.00 -4.43 8.06
C ARG A 81 3.18 -3.19 7.21
N ILE A 82 2.85 -2.04 7.74
CA ILE A 82 3.00 -0.78 7.05
C ILE A 82 3.99 0.09 7.79
N VAL A 83 4.96 0.63 7.05
CA VAL A 83 5.93 1.57 7.60
C VAL A 83 5.81 2.84 6.79
N THR A 84 5.36 3.91 7.40
CA THR A 84 5.15 5.15 6.68
C THR A 84 5.08 6.33 7.65
N LYS A 85 5.28 7.53 7.15
CA LYS A 85 5.12 8.70 7.94
C LYS A 85 3.67 9.07 8.10
N SER A 86 2.84 8.78 7.14
CA SER A 86 1.45 9.19 7.17
C SER A 86 0.58 8.10 6.60
N LEU A 87 -0.45 7.72 7.31
CA LEU A 87 -1.36 6.69 6.86
C LEU A 87 -2.77 7.26 6.85
N ILE A 88 -3.43 7.16 5.71
CA ILE A 88 -4.79 7.65 5.58
C ILE A 88 -5.68 6.49 5.18
N ILE A 89 -6.73 6.26 5.90
CA ILE A 89 -7.65 5.18 5.62
C ILE A 89 -9.03 5.75 5.40
N ASP A 90 -9.56 5.55 4.20
CA ASP A 90 -10.87 6.04 3.90
C ASP A 90 -11.95 5.12 4.44
N GLU A 91 -13.14 5.64 4.53
CA GLU A 91 -14.25 4.87 4.99
C GLU A 91 -14.48 3.73 4.02
N GLY A 92 -14.65 2.54 4.49
CA GLY A 92 -14.83 1.36 3.65
C GLY A 92 -13.56 0.57 3.43
N ALA A 93 -12.41 1.17 3.63
CA ALA A 93 -11.17 0.45 3.44
C ALA A 93 -10.95 -0.55 4.58
N PHE A 94 -10.13 -1.54 4.31
CA PHE A 94 -9.88 -2.59 5.28
C PHE A 94 -8.38 -2.75 5.52
N PHE A 95 -7.98 -2.77 6.77
CA PHE A 95 -6.58 -2.97 7.08
C PHE A 95 -6.46 -3.94 8.24
N THR A 96 -5.60 -4.93 8.09
CA THR A 96 -5.31 -5.88 9.14
C THR A 96 -3.81 -6.01 9.25
N GLY A 97 -3.26 -5.82 10.41
CA GLY A 97 -1.83 -5.97 10.60
C GLY A 97 -1.29 -4.93 11.54
N MET A 98 -0.09 -4.45 11.26
CA MET A 98 0.59 -3.59 12.13
C MET A 98 1.14 -2.39 11.45
N VAL A 99 1.08 -1.24 12.07
CA VAL A 99 1.70 -0.03 11.58
C VAL A 99 2.97 0.14 12.41
N ASP A 100 4.10 0.20 11.74
CA ASP A 100 5.37 0.26 12.43
C ASP A 100 5.69 1.71 12.77
N PRO A 101 5.86 2.03 14.02
CA PRO A 101 6.12 3.39 14.43
C PRO A 101 7.56 3.83 14.27
N LYS A 102 8.37 3.10 13.54
CA LYS A 102 9.67 3.44 13.33
C LYS A 102 9.82 4.83 12.85
N LEU A 103 8.93 5.32 12.01
CA LEU A 103 9.01 6.67 11.58
C LEU A 103 8.26 7.45 12.61
N LYS A 104 8.96 8.19 13.50
CA LYS A 104 8.34 8.84 14.53
C LYS A 104 7.26 9.72 14.20
N GLU A 105 7.20 10.20 13.08
CA GLU A 105 6.14 11.08 12.71
C GLU A 105 4.98 10.40 12.07
N THR A 106 4.78 9.18 12.26
CA THR A 106 3.65 8.49 11.68
C THR A 106 2.36 9.10 12.18
N VAL A 107 1.53 9.51 11.28
CA VAL A 107 0.28 10.11 11.63
C VAL A 107 -0.85 9.29 11.06
N LEU A 108 -1.81 8.94 11.89
CA LEU A 108 -2.95 8.21 11.44
C LEU A 108 -4.06 9.17 11.21
N ALA A 109 -4.41 9.37 9.97
CA ALA A 109 -5.51 10.23 9.66
C ALA A 109 -6.63 9.37 9.17
N VAL A 110 -7.64 9.20 9.95
CA VAL A 110 -8.74 8.34 9.58
C VAL A 110 -9.90 9.20 9.26
N SER A 111 -10.45 9.08 8.08
CA SER A 111 -11.41 9.95 7.68
C SER A 111 -12.56 9.55 8.39
N ARG A 112 -13.40 9.20 8.65
CA ARG A 112 -14.42 8.97 9.52
C ARG A 112 -14.49 7.61 9.89
N HIS A 113 -13.72 6.75 9.59
CA HIS A 113 -13.85 5.44 9.89
C HIS A 113 -12.95 5.14 11.00
N ARG A 114 -13.29 4.36 11.96
CA ARG A 114 -12.52 4.07 12.95
C ARG A 114 -11.69 2.95 12.74
N LEU A 115 -10.53 2.90 13.06
CA LEU A 115 -9.78 1.89 12.85
C LEU A 115 -9.63 1.19 13.95
N LYS A 116 -10.33 0.74 14.49
CA LYS A 116 -10.31 0.19 15.57
C LYS A 116 -9.41 -0.79 15.78
N GLN A 117 -9.07 -1.30 15.44
CA GLN A 117 -8.51 -2.33 15.73
C GLN A 117 -7.25 -2.40 16.08
N GLU A 118 -6.78 -2.72 15.73
CA GLU A 118 -5.66 -3.05 16.00
C GLU A 118 -4.81 -2.21 16.45
N THR A 119 -4.92 -1.35 16.21
CA THR A 119 -3.99 -0.56 16.53
C THR A 119 -3.89 -0.39 17.88
N ASP A 120 -4.61 -0.51 18.45
CA ASP A 120 -4.54 -0.18 19.68
C ASP A 120 -3.91 -0.98 20.46
N ASP A 121 -3.83 -1.59 20.35
CA ASP A 121 -3.39 -2.30 21.10
C ASP A 121 -2.41 -2.03 21.66
N ALA A 122 -2.30 -1.48 21.63
CA ALA A 122 -1.39 -1.33 22.17
C ALA A 122 -1.13 -1.27 23.04
#